data_5f55d029d732a05027d632b94f4e6c88
#
_entry.id   5f55d029d732a05027d632b94f4e6c88
#
_cell.length_a   1.000
_cell.length_b   1.000
_cell.length_c   1.000
_cell.angle_alpha   90.00
_cell.angle_beta   90.00
_cell.angle_gamma   90.00
#
_symmetry.space_group_name_H-M   'P 1'
#
loop_
_entity.id
_entity.type
_entity.pdbx_description
1 polymer ?
#
loop_
_entity_poly.entity_id
_entity_poly.type
_entity_poly.pdbx_seq_one_letter_code
_entity_poly.pdbx_strand_id
1 'polypeptide(L)'
;MIILDEPYVSPELAAYAAARQEPVLDNATARACARDYGAALNLTPEDAFASLCREDAPRLYTCSENALDWVYAHSGNNALVERVRRLKDKAVCRERLAPLYADFFFRQVTLEELAALPFEALKVPCVLKPAVGFFSLGVHRIENAAQWEAAKVAVARDAALWREQYPPEVVGGGRFLLEEYIQGEEYAVDVYYDRQGRAVVCNILRHEFSSDADVSDRLYYTSREIIESRLNEFEAWFNRVNGPLGLRNFPVHVELRRDAGGRIAPIEFNPLRFAGWCSTDVSLFAWGFHSYGCFLEDTRPDWERVLAGKEGLLYTLMVLNKPENCPPVRDFDYDALCRDFGKVLHLRPCDFRRFSHFGFLFTETPADRREELDRIIRSDLTEYIQQE
;
A
#
# COMPACT_ATOMS: atom_id res chain seq x y z
N MET A 1 -11.27 -2.84 -16.48
CA MET A 1 -10.96 -4.29 -16.37
C MET A 1 -10.23 -4.57 -15.07
N ILE A 2 -10.39 -5.77 -14.50
CA ILE A 2 -9.90 -6.08 -13.15
C ILE A 2 -9.21 -7.45 -13.14
N ILE A 3 -8.07 -7.55 -12.42
CA ILE A 3 -7.50 -8.83 -12.01
C ILE A 3 -7.75 -8.99 -10.50
N LEU A 4 -8.55 -9.99 -10.14
CA LEU A 4 -8.73 -10.42 -8.76
C LEU A 4 -7.70 -11.50 -8.45
N ASP A 5 -6.93 -11.31 -7.38
CA ASP A 5 -5.90 -12.26 -7.00
C ASP A 5 -5.69 -12.31 -5.47
N GLU A 6 -5.05 -13.36 -5.00
CA GLU A 6 -4.65 -13.51 -3.62
C GLU A 6 -3.71 -12.37 -3.17
N PRO A 7 -3.61 -12.06 -1.87
CA PRO A 7 -4.10 -12.89 -0.75
C PRO A 7 -5.55 -12.62 -0.38
N TYR A 8 -6.19 -11.56 -0.85
CA TYR A 8 -7.55 -11.20 -0.44
C TYR A 8 -8.29 -10.39 -1.49
N VAL A 9 -9.55 -10.70 -1.68
CA VAL A 9 -10.52 -9.92 -2.46
C VAL A 9 -11.70 -9.59 -1.56
N SER A 10 -12.07 -8.31 -1.47
CA SER A 10 -13.23 -7.92 -0.66
C SER A 10 -14.55 -8.25 -1.36
N PRO A 11 -15.60 -8.56 -0.57
CA PRO A 11 -16.96 -8.67 -1.10
C PRO A 11 -17.42 -7.39 -1.82
N GLU A 12 -16.98 -6.22 -1.35
CA GLU A 12 -17.27 -4.90 -1.91
C GLU A 12 -16.72 -4.76 -3.34
N LEU A 13 -15.45 -5.16 -3.55
CA LEU A 13 -14.85 -5.15 -4.89
C LEU A 13 -15.52 -6.14 -5.83
N ALA A 14 -15.81 -7.35 -5.35
CA ALA A 14 -16.51 -8.37 -6.14
C ALA A 14 -17.93 -7.91 -6.53
N ALA A 15 -18.65 -7.31 -5.59
CA ALA A 15 -19.99 -6.77 -5.83
C ALA A 15 -19.95 -5.59 -6.83
N TYR A 16 -18.97 -4.69 -6.71
CA TYR A 16 -18.77 -3.60 -7.65
C TYR A 16 -18.49 -4.12 -9.07
N ALA A 17 -17.54 -5.07 -9.20
CA ALA A 17 -17.18 -5.65 -10.49
C ALA A 17 -18.38 -6.35 -11.16
N ALA A 18 -19.19 -7.07 -10.38
CA ALA A 18 -20.41 -7.72 -10.86
C ALA A 18 -21.48 -6.70 -11.28
N ALA A 19 -21.72 -5.66 -10.47
CA ALA A 19 -22.74 -4.64 -10.76
C ALA A 19 -22.42 -3.83 -12.03
N ARG A 20 -21.12 -3.58 -12.29
CA ARG A 20 -20.64 -2.83 -13.46
C ARG A 20 -20.33 -3.71 -14.66
N GLN A 21 -20.41 -5.05 -14.50
CA GLN A 21 -20.03 -6.02 -15.53
C GLN A 21 -18.61 -5.74 -16.09
N GLU A 22 -17.72 -5.29 -15.21
CA GLU A 22 -16.32 -5.08 -15.55
C GLU A 22 -15.70 -6.39 -16.06
N PRO A 23 -14.90 -6.38 -17.14
CA PRO A 23 -14.13 -7.55 -17.52
C PRO A 23 -13.20 -7.97 -16.38
N VAL A 24 -13.38 -9.17 -15.85
CA VAL A 24 -12.54 -9.78 -14.81
C VAL A 24 -11.79 -10.94 -15.42
N LEU A 25 -10.47 -10.99 -15.22
CA LEU A 25 -9.66 -12.12 -15.67
C LEU A 25 -10.20 -13.42 -15.09
N ASP A 26 -10.48 -14.39 -15.94
CA ASP A 26 -10.94 -15.72 -15.53
C ASP A 26 -9.77 -16.55 -14.94
N ASN A 27 -9.55 -16.40 -13.64
CA ASN A 27 -8.57 -17.14 -12.87
C ASN A 27 -9.20 -17.87 -11.67
N ALA A 28 -8.40 -18.62 -10.93
CA ALA A 28 -8.89 -19.42 -9.80
C ALA A 28 -9.52 -18.54 -8.70
N THR A 29 -8.90 -17.38 -8.38
CA THR A 29 -9.39 -16.46 -7.36
C THR A 29 -10.71 -15.81 -7.76
N ALA A 30 -10.84 -15.36 -9.01
CA ALA A 30 -12.08 -14.77 -9.51
C ALA A 30 -13.25 -15.78 -9.48
N ARG A 31 -12.98 -17.03 -9.86
CA ARG A 31 -13.98 -18.11 -9.77
C ARG A 31 -14.37 -18.43 -8.33
N ALA A 32 -13.41 -18.40 -7.38
CA ALA A 32 -13.69 -18.54 -5.97
C ALA A 32 -14.57 -17.40 -5.45
N CYS A 33 -14.21 -16.14 -5.73
CA CYS A 33 -15.03 -14.99 -5.38
C CYS A 33 -16.46 -15.06 -5.94
N ALA A 34 -16.60 -15.48 -7.20
CA ALA A 34 -17.93 -15.64 -7.80
C ALA A 34 -18.80 -16.65 -7.03
N ARG A 35 -18.23 -17.77 -6.58
CA ARG A 35 -18.95 -18.76 -5.77
C ARG A 35 -19.21 -18.29 -4.35
N ASP A 36 -18.17 -17.83 -3.67
CA ASP A 36 -18.18 -17.61 -2.22
C ASP A 36 -18.98 -16.35 -1.85
N TYR A 37 -18.98 -15.34 -2.73
CA TYR A 37 -19.77 -14.11 -2.57
C TYR A 37 -21.08 -14.10 -3.38
N GLY A 38 -21.34 -15.14 -4.21
CA GLY A 38 -22.49 -15.15 -5.09
C GLY A 38 -22.48 -14.04 -6.15
N ALA A 39 -21.30 -13.53 -6.52
CA ALA A 39 -21.13 -12.41 -7.42
C ALA A 39 -21.17 -12.86 -8.89
N ALA A 40 -22.07 -12.28 -9.70
CA ALA A 40 -22.19 -12.55 -11.13
C ALA A 40 -21.08 -11.83 -11.92
N LEU A 41 -19.82 -12.23 -11.73
CA LEU A 41 -18.66 -11.64 -12.38
C LEU A 41 -18.65 -11.87 -13.88
N ASN A 42 -18.26 -10.88 -14.67
CA ASN A 42 -17.99 -10.99 -16.10
C ASN A 42 -16.60 -11.63 -16.31
N LEU A 43 -16.52 -12.97 -16.09
CA LEU A 43 -15.28 -13.72 -16.25
C LEU A 43 -14.86 -13.74 -17.73
N THR A 44 -13.72 -13.11 -18.01
CA THR A 44 -13.18 -12.94 -19.35
C THR A 44 -12.03 -13.91 -19.56
N PRO A 45 -12.08 -14.80 -20.57
CA PRO A 45 -11.01 -15.74 -20.87
C PRO A 45 -9.67 -15.03 -21.09
N GLU A 46 -8.56 -15.69 -20.74
CA GLU A 46 -7.22 -15.12 -20.71
C GLU A 46 -6.83 -14.43 -22.02
N ASP A 47 -7.02 -15.08 -23.18
CA ASP A 47 -6.67 -14.50 -24.48
C ASP A 47 -7.47 -13.23 -24.81
N ALA A 48 -8.75 -13.20 -24.45
CA ALA A 48 -9.61 -12.04 -24.62
C ALA A 48 -9.19 -10.91 -23.66
N PHE A 49 -8.89 -11.24 -22.41
CA PHE A 49 -8.42 -10.27 -21.41
C PHE A 49 -7.05 -9.68 -21.80
N ALA A 50 -6.11 -10.52 -22.24
CA ALA A 50 -4.82 -10.07 -22.77
C ALA A 50 -4.98 -9.14 -23.98
N SER A 51 -5.97 -9.39 -24.82
CA SER A 51 -6.26 -8.51 -25.97
C SER A 51 -6.70 -7.12 -25.53
N LEU A 52 -7.49 -7.01 -24.46
CA LEU A 52 -7.85 -5.72 -23.85
C LEU A 52 -6.63 -5.00 -23.25
N CYS A 53 -5.66 -5.73 -22.72
CA CYS A 53 -4.43 -5.15 -22.18
C CYS A 53 -3.48 -4.56 -23.23
N ARG A 54 -3.62 -4.94 -24.53
CA ARG A 54 -2.76 -4.43 -25.61
C ARG A 54 -3.12 -3.03 -26.11
N GLU A 55 -4.19 -2.44 -25.60
CA GLU A 55 -4.54 -1.05 -25.91
C GLU A 55 -3.44 -0.08 -25.42
N ASP A 56 -3.38 1.12 -26.04
CA ASP A 56 -2.51 2.17 -25.54
C ASP A 56 -3.04 2.70 -24.20
N ALA A 57 -2.29 2.47 -23.11
CA ALA A 57 -2.67 2.79 -21.75
C ALA A 57 -4.02 2.15 -21.33
N PRO A 58 -4.09 0.83 -21.22
CA PRO A 58 -5.29 0.12 -20.81
C PRO A 58 -5.70 0.49 -19.39
N ARG A 59 -7.01 0.54 -19.12
CA ARG A 59 -7.53 0.82 -17.78
C ARG A 59 -7.61 -0.46 -16.98
N LEU A 60 -6.49 -0.85 -16.39
CA LEU A 60 -6.32 -2.08 -15.62
C LEU A 60 -6.18 -1.77 -14.13
N TYR A 61 -7.00 -2.43 -13.31
CA TYR A 61 -6.91 -2.44 -11.86
C TYR A 61 -6.59 -3.85 -11.35
N THR A 62 -5.71 -3.95 -10.36
CA THR A 62 -5.45 -5.20 -9.64
C THR A 62 -5.76 -5.00 -8.15
N CYS A 63 -6.23 -6.04 -7.46
CA CYS A 63 -6.48 -5.94 -6.02
C CYS A 63 -5.25 -6.32 -5.18
N SER A 64 -4.20 -6.85 -5.82
CA SER A 64 -3.02 -7.36 -5.13
C SER A 64 -1.78 -7.27 -6.03
N GLU A 65 -0.61 -7.32 -5.40
CA GLU A 65 0.67 -7.37 -6.12
C GLU A 65 0.92 -8.71 -6.82
N ASN A 66 0.32 -9.80 -6.34
CA ASN A 66 0.46 -11.12 -6.97
C ASN A 66 -0.04 -11.11 -8.42
N ALA A 67 -1.04 -10.28 -8.71
CA ALA A 67 -1.55 -10.11 -10.07
C ALA A 67 -0.51 -9.55 -11.06
N LEU A 68 0.58 -8.94 -10.58
CA LEU A 68 1.62 -8.40 -11.45
C LEU A 68 2.36 -9.49 -12.21
N ASP A 69 2.46 -10.70 -11.68
CA ASP A 69 3.08 -11.84 -12.39
C ASP A 69 2.32 -12.15 -13.68
N TRP A 70 0.99 -12.13 -13.61
CA TRP A 70 0.16 -12.29 -14.79
C TRP A 70 0.39 -11.12 -15.79
N VAL A 71 0.47 -9.90 -15.29
CA VAL A 71 0.73 -8.70 -16.13
C VAL A 71 2.06 -8.84 -16.87
N TYR A 72 3.10 -9.30 -16.19
CA TYR A 72 4.43 -9.50 -16.78
C TYR A 72 4.44 -10.60 -17.84
N ALA A 73 3.77 -11.71 -17.58
CA ALA A 73 3.82 -12.90 -18.43
C ALA A 73 2.82 -12.86 -19.60
N HIS A 74 1.63 -12.30 -19.40
CA HIS A 74 0.48 -12.54 -20.29
C HIS A 74 -0.16 -11.27 -20.87
N SER A 75 0.10 -10.06 -20.32
CA SER A 75 -0.57 -8.84 -20.82
C SER A 75 -0.26 -8.52 -22.30
N GLY A 76 0.90 -8.98 -22.79
CA GLY A 76 1.37 -8.66 -24.14
C GLY A 76 1.60 -7.16 -24.40
N ASN A 77 1.67 -6.35 -23.35
CA ASN A 77 1.87 -4.90 -23.41
C ASN A 77 3.20 -4.51 -22.73
N ASN A 78 4.26 -4.47 -23.52
CA ASN A 78 5.59 -4.12 -23.04
C ASN A 78 5.67 -2.74 -22.38
N ALA A 79 4.89 -1.77 -22.85
CA ALA A 79 4.87 -0.42 -22.29
C ALA A 79 4.24 -0.41 -20.88
N LEU A 80 3.17 -1.20 -20.66
CA LEU A 80 2.56 -1.38 -19.36
C LEU A 80 3.53 -2.07 -18.39
N VAL A 81 4.12 -3.19 -18.82
CA VAL A 81 5.11 -3.96 -18.05
C VAL A 81 6.28 -3.07 -17.62
N GLU A 82 6.82 -2.27 -18.53
CA GLU A 82 7.92 -1.36 -18.22
C GLU A 82 7.53 -0.28 -17.20
N ARG A 83 6.33 0.29 -17.30
CA ARG A 83 5.82 1.25 -16.30
C ARG A 83 5.71 0.60 -14.92
N VAL A 84 5.17 -0.61 -14.85
CA VAL A 84 5.05 -1.36 -13.58
C VAL A 84 6.43 -1.63 -12.97
N ARG A 85 7.38 -2.17 -13.76
CA ARG A 85 8.74 -2.47 -13.29
C ARG A 85 9.45 -1.23 -12.76
N ARG A 86 9.32 -0.10 -13.45
CA ARG A 86 9.94 1.17 -13.02
C ARG A 86 9.42 1.68 -11.68
N LEU A 87 8.16 1.46 -11.37
CA LEU A 87 7.58 1.86 -10.09
C LEU A 87 7.91 0.86 -8.98
N LYS A 88 7.92 -0.44 -9.29
CA LYS A 88 8.25 -1.50 -8.31
C LYS A 88 9.71 -1.48 -7.90
N ASP A 89 10.63 -1.11 -8.76
CA ASP A 89 12.04 -0.96 -8.44
C ASP A 89 12.29 0.43 -7.84
N LYS A 90 12.44 0.48 -6.52
CA LYS A 90 12.64 1.72 -5.76
C LYS A 90 13.86 2.52 -6.24
N ALA A 91 14.93 1.84 -6.65
CA ALA A 91 16.15 2.49 -7.14
C ALA A 91 15.89 3.14 -8.51
N VAL A 92 15.27 2.42 -9.45
CA VAL A 92 14.90 2.93 -10.77
C VAL A 92 13.90 4.08 -10.64
N CYS A 93 12.94 3.97 -9.72
CA CYS A 93 11.99 5.05 -9.45
C CYS A 93 12.71 6.31 -8.93
N ARG A 94 13.66 6.16 -7.99
CA ARG A 94 14.50 7.28 -7.50
C ARG A 94 15.29 7.94 -8.61
N GLU A 95 15.94 7.16 -9.48
CA GLU A 95 16.70 7.68 -10.63
C GLU A 95 15.81 8.51 -11.56
N ARG A 96 14.60 8.05 -11.84
CA ARG A 96 13.61 8.78 -12.65
C ARG A 96 13.18 10.10 -12.03
N LEU A 97 13.01 10.11 -10.71
CA LEU A 97 12.59 11.30 -9.95
C LEU A 97 13.75 12.23 -9.58
N ALA A 98 15.01 11.81 -9.73
CA ALA A 98 16.18 12.60 -9.35
C ALA A 98 16.18 14.03 -9.86
N PRO A 99 15.74 14.37 -11.10
CA PRO A 99 15.67 15.76 -11.56
C PRO A 99 14.76 16.66 -10.73
N LEU A 100 13.79 16.08 -9.99
CA LEU A 100 12.88 16.82 -9.10
C LEU A 100 13.42 16.93 -7.66
N TYR A 101 14.48 16.17 -7.33
CA TYR A 101 15.02 15.99 -5.99
C TYR A 101 16.55 16.06 -6.01
N ALA A 102 17.12 17.16 -6.54
CA ALA A 102 18.56 17.30 -6.74
C ALA A 102 19.40 17.09 -5.46
N ASP A 103 18.84 17.45 -4.29
CA ASP A 103 19.51 17.35 -2.99
C ASP A 103 19.19 16.05 -2.23
N PHE A 104 18.37 15.16 -2.80
CA PHE A 104 17.97 13.91 -2.16
C PHE A 104 19.07 12.87 -2.35
N PHE A 105 19.67 12.44 -1.23
CA PHE A 105 20.68 11.39 -1.28
C PHE A 105 20.05 10.02 -1.46
N PHE A 106 20.50 9.29 -2.47
CA PHE A 106 20.27 7.85 -2.59
C PHE A 106 21.45 7.16 -3.32
N ARG A 107 21.64 5.90 -3.02
CA ARG A 107 22.65 5.05 -3.65
C ARG A 107 22.14 3.61 -3.72
N GLN A 108 22.19 3.02 -4.90
CA GLN A 108 22.00 1.58 -5.04
C GLN A 108 23.33 0.87 -4.68
N VAL A 109 23.22 -0.22 -3.93
CA VAL A 109 24.34 -1.05 -3.51
C VAL A 109 23.99 -2.53 -3.66
N THR A 110 24.98 -3.35 -4.01
CA THR A 110 24.88 -4.81 -3.94
C THR A 110 25.18 -5.30 -2.52
N LEU A 111 24.89 -6.57 -2.25
CA LEU A 111 25.22 -7.19 -0.96
C LEU A 111 26.73 -7.16 -0.67
N GLU A 112 27.56 -7.34 -1.71
CA GLU A 112 29.02 -7.28 -1.59
C GLU A 112 29.51 -5.87 -1.27
N GLU A 113 29.03 -4.87 -2.00
CA GLU A 113 29.33 -3.45 -1.74
C GLU A 113 28.86 -3.03 -0.35
N LEU A 114 27.68 -3.50 0.09
CA LEU A 114 27.12 -3.23 1.41
C LEU A 114 28.04 -3.76 2.52
N ALA A 115 28.55 -4.98 2.38
CA ALA A 115 29.45 -5.59 3.35
C ALA A 115 30.76 -4.79 3.52
N ALA A 116 31.27 -4.21 2.42
CA ALA A 116 32.51 -3.44 2.39
C ALA A 116 32.33 -1.96 2.77
N LEU A 117 31.09 -1.44 2.79
CA LEU A 117 30.83 -0.01 3.00
C LEU A 117 31.03 0.37 4.48
N PRO A 118 31.93 1.32 4.81
CA PRO A 118 32.13 1.77 6.18
C PRO A 118 31.04 2.78 6.60
N PHE A 119 30.76 2.85 7.91
CA PHE A 119 29.75 3.75 8.46
C PHE A 119 30.01 5.20 8.11
N GLU A 120 31.26 5.64 8.11
CA GLU A 120 31.70 7.01 7.82
C GLU A 120 31.37 7.48 6.40
N ALA A 121 31.08 6.55 5.50
CA ALA A 121 30.62 6.86 4.14
C ALA A 121 29.12 7.12 4.02
N LEU A 122 28.37 6.95 5.12
CA LEU A 122 26.92 7.15 5.15
C LEU A 122 26.56 8.61 5.46
N LYS A 123 25.47 9.06 4.86
CA LYS A 123 24.79 10.31 5.24
C LYS A 123 23.62 9.96 6.19
N VAL A 124 23.88 10.01 7.49
CA VAL A 124 22.88 9.66 8.51
C VAL A 124 22.05 10.87 8.96
N PRO A 125 20.77 10.68 9.37
CA PRO A 125 20.05 9.40 9.35
C PRO A 125 19.70 8.94 7.94
N CYS A 126 19.83 7.63 7.70
CA CYS A 126 19.50 7.03 6.41
C CYS A 126 18.70 5.73 6.57
N VAL A 127 18.14 5.25 5.48
CA VAL A 127 17.40 3.99 5.41
C VAL A 127 18.09 3.06 4.42
N LEU A 128 18.30 1.83 4.84
CA LEU A 128 18.69 0.71 3.99
C LEU A 128 17.47 -0.16 3.76
N LYS A 129 17.15 -0.45 2.50
CA LYS A 129 16.02 -1.30 2.13
C LYS A 129 16.27 -2.05 0.82
N PRO A 130 15.63 -3.20 0.57
CA PRO A 130 15.68 -3.85 -0.74
C PRO A 130 15.19 -2.92 -1.85
N ALA A 131 15.84 -2.96 -3.02
CA ALA A 131 15.42 -2.18 -4.18
C ALA A 131 14.04 -2.65 -4.70
N VAL A 132 13.78 -3.95 -4.62
CA VAL A 132 12.47 -4.57 -4.87
C VAL A 132 12.11 -5.38 -3.63
N GLY A 133 10.88 -5.28 -3.15
CA GLY A 133 10.41 -5.97 -1.94
C GLY A 133 9.05 -5.45 -1.51
N PHE A 134 8.48 -6.05 -0.46
CA PHE A 134 7.15 -5.77 0.07
C PHE A 134 7.13 -5.90 1.61
N PHE A 135 6.11 -5.39 2.27
CA PHE A 135 5.85 -5.50 3.72
C PHE A 135 7.01 -5.06 4.62
N SER A 136 7.67 -3.95 4.31
CA SER A 136 8.79 -3.41 5.11
C SER A 136 9.90 -4.43 5.43
N LEU A 137 9.95 -5.59 4.75
CA LEU A 137 10.97 -6.61 4.95
C LEU A 137 12.35 -6.07 4.60
N GLY A 138 13.28 -6.17 5.56
CA GLY A 138 14.66 -5.72 5.37
C GLY A 138 14.85 -4.21 5.34
N VAL A 139 13.90 -3.44 5.90
CA VAL A 139 14.03 -1.99 6.06
C VAL A 139 14.73 -1.68 7.39
N HIS A 140 15.85 -0.97 7.32
CA HIS A 140 16.65 -0.60 8.48
C HIS A 140 16.89 0.91 8.51
N ARG A 141 16.51 1.58 9.59
CA ARG A 141 16.90 2.97 9.88
C ARG A 141 18.25 2.97 10.55
N ILE A 142 19.17 3.78 10.03
CA ILE A 142 20.57 3.87 10.45
C ILE A 142 20.85 5.29 10.94
N GLU A 143 21.23 5.40 12.22
CA GLU A 143 21.59 6.66 12.87
C GLU A 143 23.02 6.61 13.45
N ASN A 144 23.55 5.40 13.70
CA ASN A 144 24.86 5.19 14.31
C ASN A 144 25.52 3.91 13.78
N ALA A 145 26.82 3.76 14.09
CA ALA A 145 27.63 2.64 13.63
C ALA A 145 27.13 1.28 14.12
N ALA A 146 26.59 1.19 15.34
CA ALA A 146 26.08 -0.07 15.87
C ALA A 146 24.85 -0.56 15.08
N GLN A 147 23.92 0.34 14.75
CA GLN A 147 22.77 0.02 13.88
C GLN A 147 23.21 -0.37 12.48
N TRP A 148 24.26 0.28 11.95
CA TRP A 148 24.81 -0.08 10.63
C TRP A 148 25.35 -1.51 10.60
N GLU A 149 26.18 -1.89 11.57
CA GLU A 149 26.72 -3.25 11.64
C GLU A 149 25.61 -4.30 11.85
N ALA A 150 24.61 -3.99 12.70
CA ALA A 150 23.45 -4.85 12.90
C ALA A 150 22.64 -5.03 11.60
N ALA A 151 22.41 -3.95 10.85
CA ALA A 151 21.71 -4.00 9.59
C ALA A 151 22.43 -4.85 8.53
N LYS A 152 23.77 -4.72 8.42
CA LYS A 152 24.57 -5.56 7.50
C LYS A 152 24.41 -7.05 7.82
N VAL A 153 24.45 -7.41 9.09
CA VAL A 153 24.29 -8.81 9.54
C VAL A 153 22.86 -9.31 9.22
N ALA A 154 21.84 -8.52 9.54
CA ALA A 154 20.46 -8.88 9.28
C ALA A 154 20.20 -9.08 7.78
N VAL A 155 20.63 -8.13 6.96
CA VAL A 155 20.46 -8.18 5.50
C VAL A 155 21.18 -9.39 4.90
N ALA A 156 22.40 -9.70 5.35
CA ALA A 156 23.15 -10.86 4.85
C ALA A 156 22.42 -12.18 5.17
N ARG A 157 21.89 -12.31 6.39
CA ARG A 157 21.08 -13.45 6.81
C ARG A 157 19.81 -13.57 5.98
N ASP A 158 19.05 -12.48 5.88
CA ASP A 158 17.76 -12.47 5.24
C ASP A 158 17.87 -12.65 3.72
N ALA A 159 18.92 -12.09 3.09
CA ALA A 159 19.19 -12.31 1.67
C ALA A 159 19.50 -13.78 1.32
N ALA A 160 20.08 -14.53 2.24
CA ALA A 160 20.27 -15.97 2.07
C ALA A 160 18.92 -16.72 2.07
N LEU A 161 18.05 -16.40 3.04
CA LEU A 161 16.72 -17.00 3.13
C LEU A 161 15.84 -16.62 1.92
N TRP A 162 15.88 -15.37 1.47
CA TRP A 162 15.08 -14.92 0.33
C TRP A 162 15.48 -15.59 -0.98
N ARG A 163 16.78 -15.86 -1.20
CA ARG A 163 17.25 -16.60 -2.38
C ARG A 163 16.72 -18.04 -2.44
N GLU A 164 16.45 -18.65 -1.29
CA GLU A 164 15.86 -19.99 -1.21
C GLU A 164 14.34 -19.98 -1.40
N GLN A 165 13.66 -18.91 -1.02
CA GLN A 165 12.21 -18.84 -0.96
C GLN A 165 11.55 -18.14 -2.16
N TYR A 166 12.26 -17.22 -2.82
CA TYR A 166 11.70 -16.35 -3.86
C TYR A 166 12.55 -16.30 -5.12
N PRO A 167 11.92 -16.17 -6.30
CA PRO A 167 12.62 -15.91 -7.56
C PRO A 167 13.44 -14.62 -7.50
N PRO A 168 14.54 -14.52 -8.27
CA PRO A 168 15.39 -13.31 -8.31
C PRO A 168 14.64 -12.02 -8.69
N GLU A 169 13.58 -12.14 -9.47
CA GLU A 169 12.71 -11.04 -9.90
C GLU A 169 11.94 -10.43 -8.73
N VAL A 170 11.60 -11.22 -7.71
CA VAL A 170 10.85 -10.80 -6.52
C VAL A 170 11.76 -10.15 -5.48
N VAL A 171 13.01 -10.63 -5.35
CA VAL A 171 13.98 -10.14 -4.35
C VAL A 171 15.03 -9.19 -4.94
N GLY A 172 14.82 -8.70 -6.17
CA GLY A 172 15.68 -7.70 -6.80
C GLY A 172 17.13 -8.14 -7.02
N GLY A 173 17.42 -9.44 -7.04
CA GLY A 173 18.79 -9.98 -7.29
C GLY A 173 19.85 -9.56 -6.26
N GLY A 174 19.45 -9.22 -5.02
CA GLY A 174 20.38 -8.78 -3.97
C GLY A 174 20.83 -7.31 -4.10
N ARG A 175 20.01 -6.47 -4.75
CA ARG A 175 20.20 -5.02 -4.80
C ARG A 175 19.47 -4.33 -3.66
N PHE A 176 20.13 -3.38 -3.04
CA PHE A 176 19.60 -2.56 -1.95
C PHE A 176 19.66 -1.10 -2.31
N LEU A 177 18.74 -0.33 -1.73
CA LEU A 177 18.73 1.11 -1.80
C LEU A 177 19.13 1.66 -0.42
N LEU A 178 20.15 2.49 -0.41
CA LEU A 178 20.54 3.31 0.73
C LEU A 178 20.08 4.74 0.40
N GLU A 179 19.23 5.32 1.21
CA GLU A 179 18.71 6.67 0.96
C GLU A 179 18.61 7.49 2.25
N GLU A 180 18.56 8.81 2.13
CA GLU A 180 18.35 9.68 3.28
C GLU A 180 17.01 9.35 3.94
N TYR A 181 16.96 9.42 5.27
CA TYR A 181 15.71 9.26 6.01
C TYR A 181 14.78 10.45 5.73
N ILE A 182 13.63 10.17 5.15
CA ILE A 182 12.62 11.19 4.85
C ILE A 182 11.89 11.52 6.14
N GLN A 183 12.07 12.75 6.64
CA GLN A 183 11.38 13.21 7.84
C GLN A 183 9.98 13.73 7.50
N GLY A 184 9.11 13.78 8.52
CA GLY A 184 7.79 14.37 8.41
C GLY A 184 6.65 13.39 8.63
N GLU A 185 5.45 13.89 8.43
CA GLU A 185 4.21 13.10 8.51
C GLU A 185 4.13 12.15 7.32
N GLU A 186 3.77 10.90 7.60
CA GLU A 186 3.60 9.88 6.58
C GLU A 186 2.15 9.79 6.13
N TYR A 187 1.98 9.64 4.83
CA TYR A 187 0.68 9.51 4.19
C TYR A 187 0.70 8.36 3.19
N ALA A 188 -0.41 7.65 3.14
CA ALA A 188 -0.73 6.65 2.14
C ALA A 188 -1.85 7.20 1.26
N VAL A 189 -1.60 7.33 -0.05
CA VAL A 189 -2.50 8.03 -0.96
C VAL A 189 -2.92 7.10 -2.10
N ASP A 190 -4.23 6.91 -2.25
CA ASP A 190 -4.81 6.28 -3.42
C ASP A 190 -5.04 7.34 -4.49
N VAL A 191 -4.31 7.24 -5.60
CA VAL A 191 -4.34 8.19 -6.71
C VAL A 191 -4.35 7.44 -8.03
N TYR A 192 -5.05 7.97 -9.03
CA TYR A 192 -4.88 7.48 -10.40
C TYR A 192 -4.52 8.63 -11.33
N TYR A 193 -3.86 8.29 -12.43
CA TYR A 193 -3.63 9.19 -13.53
C TYR A 193 -4.67 8.95 -14.61
N ASP A 194 -5.41 9.99 -14.99
CA ASP A 194 -6.44 9.91 -16.02
C ASP A 194 -5.84 9.66 -17.42
N ARG A 195 -6.67 9.63 -18.46
CA ARG A 195 -6.22 9.40 -19.83
C ARG A 195 -5.23 10.47 -20.32
N GLN A 196 -5.29 11.68 -19.78
CA GLN A 196 -4.38 12.78 -20.09
C GLN A 196 -3.14 12.79 -19.20
N GLY A 197 -3.05 11.90 -18.21
CA GLY A 197 -1.95 11.83 -17.24
C GLY A 197 -2.09 12.84 -16.10
N ARG A 198 -3.29 13.39 -15.86
CA ARG A 198 -3.55 14.27 -14.72
C ARG A 198 -3.89 13.42 -13.51
N ALA A 199 -3.34 13.80 -12.37
CA ALA A 199 -3.59 13.11 -11.12
C ALA A 199 -5.02 13.36 -10.61
N VAL A 200 -5.63 12.30 -10.09
CA VAL A 200 -6.89 12.32 -9.37
C VAL A 200 -6.70 11.58 -8.07
N VAL A 201 -6.68 12.31 -6.97
CA VAL A 201 -6.58 11.73 -5.62
C VAL A 201 -7.95 11.19 -5.21
N CYS A 202 -7.99 9.91 -4.84
CA CYS A 202 -9.20 9.22 -4.40
C CYS A 202 -9.29 9.07 -2.88
N ASN A 203 -8.16 9.03 -2.18
CA ASN A 203 -8.12 9.06 -0.72
C ASN A 203 -6.74 9.49 -0.23
N ILE A 204 -6.70 10.09 0.96
CA ILE A 204 -5.48 10.45 1.68
C ILE A 204 -5.60 9.89 3.08
N LEU A 205 -4.75 8.93 3.42
CA LEU A 205 -4.65 8.35 4.75
C LEU A 205 -3.39 8.88 5.42
N ARG A 206 -3.50 9.38 6.64
CA ARG A 206 -2.35 9.65 7.49
C ARG A 206 -1.98 8.38 8.24
N HIS A 207 -0.71 8.01 8.19
CA HIS A 207 -0.16 6.92 8.97
C HIS A 207 0.22 7.43 10.36
N GLU A 208 -0.23 6.73 11.39
CA GLU A 208 0.10 7.06 12.78
C GLU A 208 0.98 5.97 13.37
N PHE A 209 2.04 6.37 14.06
CA PHE A 209 2.98 5.48 14.72
C PHE A 209 2.89 5.62 16.22
N SER A 210 3.10 4.53 16.98
CA SER A 210 3.14 4.56 18.45
C SER A 210 4.38 5.27 18.97
N SER A 211 5.46 5.30 18.20
CA SER A 211 6.74 5.94 18.50
C SER A 211 7.59 6.12 17.25
N ASP A 212 8.70 6.87 17.35
CA ASP A 212 9.67 7.04 16.25
C ASP A 212 10.37 5.73 15.83
N ALA A 213 10.34 4.71 16.68
CA ALA A 213 10.90 3.38 16.39
C ALA A 213 9.86 2.41 15.83
N ASP A 214 8.58 2.78 15.83
CA ASP A 214 7.52 1.97 15.28
C ASP A 214 7.60 2.00 13.74
N VAL A 215 7.53 0.83 13.13
CA VAL A 215 7.50 0.62 11.68
C VAL A 215 6.30 -0.23 11.27
N SER A 216 5.35 -0.43 12.19
CA SER A 216 4.15 -1.25 11.96
C SER A 216 3.09 -0.48 11.17
N ASP A 217 2.38 -1.18 10.32
CA ASP A 217 1.22 -0.65 9.56
C ASP A 217 -0.07 -0.68 10.41
N ARG A 218 0.01 -0.33 11.72
CA ARG A 218 -1.09 -0.53 12.66
C ARG A 218 -2.29 0.37 12.40
N LEU A 219 -2.08 1.68 12.20
CA LEU A 219 -3.15 2.66 12.18
C LEU A 219 -2.98 3.68 11.07
N TYR A 220 -3.96 3.73 10.20
CA TYR A 220 -4.15 4.77 9.21
C TYR A 220 -5.50 5.44 9.42
N TYR A 221 -5.60 6.73 9.16
CA TYR A 221 -6.87 7.43 9.19
C TYR A 221 -6.97 8.53 8.15
N THR A 222 -8.20 8.81 7.74
CA THR A 222 -8.55 9.97 6.92
C THR A 222 -9.60 10.82 7.64
N SER A 223 -9.71 12.07 7.27
CA SER A 223 -10.72 12.98 7.77
C SER A 223 -10.98 14.08 6.75
N ARG A 224 -12.06 14.83 6.96
CA ARG A 224 -12.36 16.05 6.18
C ARG A 224 -11.17 17.00 6.21
N GLU A 225 -10.59 17.25 7.38
CA GLU A 225 -9.47 18.19 7.58
C GLU A 225 -8.21 17.75 6.83
N ILE A 226 -7.94 16.44 6.76
CA ILE A 226 -6.82 15.89 5.96
C ILE A 226 -7.09 16.15 4.48
N ILE A 227 -8.27 15.80 3.99
CA ILE A 227 -8.61 16.00 2.57
C ILE A 227 -8.54 17.49 2.21
N GLU A 228 -9.22 18.36 2.95
CA GLU A 228 -9.24 19.81 2.66
C GLU A 228 -7.85 20.44 2.71
N SER A 229 -7.00 20.02 3.64
CA SER A 229 -5.66 20.60 3.81
C SER A 229 -4.60 20.04 2.87
N ARG A 230 -4.77 18.83 2.30
CA ARG A 230 -3.74 18.13 1.54
C ARG A 230 -4.09 17.87 0.08
N LEU A 231 -5.35 17.83 -0.28
CA LEU A 231 -5.80 17.42 -1.62
C LEU A 231 -5.09 18.20 -2.74
N ASN A 232 -5.19 19.52 -2.71
CA ASN A 232 -4.63 20.38 -3.77
C ASN A 232 -3.10 20.30 -3.81
N GLU A 233 -2.44 20.24 -2.64
CA GLU A 233 -0.99 20.12 -2.52
C GLU A 233 -0.51 18.79 -3.12
N PHE A 234 -1.19 17.69 -2.78
CA PHE A 234 -0.82 16.36 -3.26
C PHE A 234 -1.15 16.18 -4.74
N GLU A 235 -2.30 16.63 -5.24
CA GLU A 235 -2.58 16.60 -6.68
C GLU A 235 -1.55 17.38 -7.49
N ALA A 236 -1.14 18.55 -7.02
CA ALA A 236 -0.09 19.33 -7.67
C ALA A 236 1.25 18.60 -7.66
N TRP A 237 1.60 17.96 -6.54
CA TRP A 237 2.80 17.14 -6.44
C TRP A 237 2.75 15.91 -7.35
N PHE A 238 1.64 15.17 -7.38
CA PHE A 238 1.45 14.01 -8.26
C PHE A 238 1.54 14.40 -9.74
N ASN A 239 0.96 15.53 -10.13
CA ASN A 239 1.08 16.03 -11.50
C ASN A 239 2.55 16.36 -11.86
N ARG A 240 3.33 16.90 -10.93
CA ARG A 240 4.75 17.20 -11.13
C ARG A 240 5.58 15.92 -11.28
N VAL A 241 5.38 14.93 -10.40
CA VAL A 241 6.13 13.66 -10.46
C VAL A 241 5.73 12.80 -11.65
N ASN A 242 4.53 13.00 -12.21
CA ASN A 242 4.12 12.30 -13.42
C ASN A 242 4.89 12.75 -14.68
N GLY A 243 5.50 13.92 -14.68
CA GLY A 243 6.34 14.37 -15.80
C GLY A 243 7.38 13.31 -16.20
N PRO A 244 8.31 12.91 -15.31
CA PRO A 244 9.28 11.85 -15.60
C PRO A 244 8.69 10.42 -15.60
N LEU A 245 7.56 10.16 -14.94
CA LEU A 245 6.95 8.82 -14.87
C LEU A 245 6.10 8.49 -16.11
N GLY A 246 5.38 9.46 -16.67
CA GLY A 246 4.60 9.32 -17.89
C GLY A 246 3.41 8.34 -17.79
N LEU A 247 2.74 8.34 -16.63
CA LEU A 247 1.60 7.46 -16.35
C LEU A 247 0.31 8.02 -16.96
N ARG A 248 -0.51 7.15 -17.54
CA ARG A 248 -1.85 7.44 -18.09
C ARG A 248 -2.75 6.23 -17.89
N ASN A 249 -4.03 6.45 -17.58
CA ASN A 249 -4.97 5.40 -17.18
C ASN A 249 -4.36 4.43 -16.16
N PHE A 250 -3.77 4.97 -15.10
CA PHE A 250 -2.91 4.19 -14.23
C PHE A 250 -3.22 4.45 -12.75
N PRO A 251 -3.74 3.46 -12.01
CA PRO A 251 -3.97 3.57 -10.58
C PRO A 251 -2.67 3.25 -9.84
N VAL A 252 -2.44 3.95 -8.75
CA VAL A 252 -1.28 3.70 -7.91
C VAL A 252 -1.57 4.05 -6.44
N HIS A 253 -1.11 3.23 -5.53
CA HIS A 253 -1.03 3.53 -4.12
C HIS A 253 0.36 4.07 -3.82
N VAL A 254 0.46 5.23 -3.20
CA VAL A 254 1.74 5.90 -2.95
C VAL A 254 1.90 6.21 -1.48
N GLU A 255 2.97 5.69 -0.91
CA GLU A 255 3.44 6.09 0.41
C GLU A 255 4.41 7.25 0.26
N LEU A 256 4.21 8.29 1.03
CA LEU A 256 5.01 9.51 0.97
C LEU A 256 5.13 10.17 2.34
N ARG A 257 6.16 10.97 2.52
CA ARG A 257 6.28 11.85 3.68
C ARG A 257 6.31 13.31 3.27
N ARG A 258 5.70 14.12 4.12
CA ARG A 258 5.67 15.56 4.02
C ARG A 258 6.32 16.17 5.26
N ASP A 259 7.41 16.88 5.09
CA ASP A 259 8.10 17.54 6.19
C ASP A 259 7.40 18.85 6.62
N ALA A 260 7.87 19.45 7.71
CA ALA A 260 7.34 20.70 8.25
C ALA A 260 7.52 21.88 7.29
N GLY A 261 8.48 21.82 6.37
CA GLY A 261 8.71 22.82 5.32
C GLY A 261 7.81 22.65 4.09
N GLY A 262 6.99 21.59 4.05
CA GLY A 262 6.13 21.28 2.91
C GLY A 262 6.83 20.50 1.78
N ARG A 263 8.05 20.01 1.98
CA ARG A 263 8.71 19.12 1.03
C ARG A 263 8.05 17.76 1.09
N ILE A 264 7.60 17.28 -0.05
CA ILE A 264 7.01 15.94 -0.20
C ILE A 264 8.03 15.04 -0.88
N ALA A 265 8.27 13.84 -0.31
CA ALA A 265 9.12 12.83 -0.91
C ALA A 265 8.42 11.46 -0.87
N PRO A 266 8.41 10.70 -1.98
CA PRO A 266 7.78 9.39 -2.01
C PRO A 266 8.64 8.37 -1.26
N ILE A 267 8.00 7.44 -0.56
CA ILE A 267 8.62 6.25 0.02
C ILE A 267 8.57 5.11 -0.98
N GLU A 268 7.37 4.89 -1.55
CA GLU A 268 7.09 3.78 -2.46
C GLU A 268 5.89 4.08 -3.37
N PHE A 269 5.94 3.53 -4.59
CA PHE A 269 4.81 3.49 -5.52
C PHE A 269 4.38 2.04 -5.74
N ASN A 270 3.10 1.75 -5.48
CA ASN A 270 2.51 0.43 -5.66
C ASN A 270 1.59 0.44 -6.89
N PRO A 271 2.09 -0.04 -8.06
CA PRO A 271 1.42 0.13 -9.34
C PRO A 271 0.18 -0.74 -9.50
N LEU A 272 -0.74 -0.28 -10.34
CA LEU A 272 -1.97 -0.95 -10.80
C LEU A 272 -2.97 -1.27 -9.68
N ARG A 273 -2.72 -0.86 -8.46
CA ARG A 273 -3.61 -1.07 -7.30
C ARG A 273 -3.71 0.16 -6.41
N PHE A 274 -4.68 0.15 -5.55
CA PHE A 274 -4.77 1.02 -4.38
C PHE A 274 -4.28 0.30 -3.12
N ALA A 275 -4.64 0.79 -1.93
CA ALA A 275 -4.18 0.20 -0.67
C ALA A 275 -4.41 -1.31 -0.62
N GLY A 276 -3.39 -2.05 -0.18
CA GLY A 276 -3.35 -3.51 -0.22
C GLY A 276 -4.48 -4.18 0.57
N TRP A 277 -4.71 -5.49 0.33
CA TRP A 277 -5.76 -6.24 1.02
C TRP A 277 -7.16 -5.64 0.87
N CYS A 278 -7.44 -4.95 -0.23
CA CYS A 278 -8.66 -4.16 -0.42
C CYS A 278 -8.95 -3.17 0.73
N SER A 279 -7.93 -2.77 1.49
CA SER A 279 -8.10 -1.78 2.58
C SER A 279 -8.49 -0.39 2.04
N THR A 280 -8.32 -0.15 0.74
CA THR A 280 -8.89 1.01 0.03
C THR A 280 -10.41 1.15 0.20
N ASP A 281 -11.12 0.08 0.61
CA ASP A 281 -12.55 0.13 0.93
C ASP A 281 -12.87 1.08 2.10
N VAL A 282 -11.86 1.54 2.85
CA VAL A 282 -12.04 2.64 3.81
C VAL A 282 -12.67 3.87 3.15
N SER A 283 -12.42 4.12 1.86
CA SER A 283 -13.09 5.21 1.13
C SER A 283 -14.59 5.00 0.95
N LEU A 284 -15.03 3.74 0.79
CA LEU A 284 -16.46 3.42 0.79
C LEU A 284 -17.08 3.69 2.16
N PHE A 285 -16.43 3.23 3.23
CA PHE A 285 -16.96 3.37 4.58
C PHE A 285 -16.95 4.83 5.07
N ALA A 286 -15.91 5.58 4.71
CA ALA A 286 -15.77 6.99 5.07
C ALA A 286 -16.60 7.93 4.18
N TRP A 287 -16.51 7.74 2.87
CA TRP A 287 -16.95 8.71 1.87
C TRP A 287 -18.14 8.26 1.03
N GLY A 288 -18.47 6.95 1.05
CA GLY A 288 -19.59 6.40 0.30
C GLY A 288 -19.29 6.16 -1.20
N PHE A 289 -18.01 6.09 -1.59
CA PHE A 289 -17.61 5.73 -2.95
C PHE A 289 -16.40 4.78 -2.94
N HIS A 290 -16.24 4.03 -4.02
CA HIS A 290 -15.10 3.16 -4.21
C HIS A 290 -13.96 3.89 -4.94
N SER A 291 -12.73 3.92 -4.38
CA SER A 291 -11.56 4.51 -5.05
C SER A 291 -11.31 3.85 -6.41
N TYR A 292 -11.38 2.51 -6.48
CA TYR A 292 -11.26 1.78 -7.74
C TYR A 292 -12.39 2.09 -8.72
N GLY A 293 -13.59 2.43 -8.21
CA GLY A 293 -14.71 2.89 -9.03
C GLY A 293 -14.38 4.21 -9.73
N CYS A 294 -13.82 5.16 -8.99
CA CYS A 294 -13.38 6.43 -9.58
C CYS A 294 -12.40 6.20 -10.73
N PHE A 295 -11.42 5.31 -10.55
CA PHE A 295 -10.46 4.96 -11.60
C PHE A 295 -11.13 4.27 -12.80
N LEU A 296 -11.94 3.24 -12.56
CA LEU A 296 -12.55 2.44 -13.63
C LEU A 296 -13.55 3.25 -14.48
N GLU A 297 -14.25 4.19 -13.86
CA GLU A 297 -15.23 5.07 -14.50
C GLU A 297 -14.64 6.40 -15.00
N ASP A 298 -13.35 6.68 -14.72
CA ASP A 298 -12.67 7.96 -15.00
C ASP A 298 -13.37 9.17 -14.38
N THR A 299 -13.77 9.03 -13.12
CA THR A 299 -14.52 10.05 -12.38
C THR A 299 -13.71 10.59 -11.22
N ARG A 300 -13.93 11.85 -10.87
CA ARG A 300 -13.35 12.48 -9.69
C ARG A 300 -14.32 12.39 -8.51
N PRO A 301 -13.83 12.16 -7.27
CA PRO A 301 -14.67 12.35 -6.10
C PRO A 301 -15.23 13.77 -6.03
N ASP A 302 -16.52 13.88 -5.75
CA ASP A 302 -17.16 15.15 -5.43
C ASP A 302 -16.92 15.48 -3.94
N TRP A 303 -15.71 16.00 -3.66
CA TRP A 303 -15.25 16.23 -2.30
C TRP A 303 -16.15 17.21 -1.53
N GLU A 304 -16.70 18.23 -2.17
CA GLU A 304 -17.63 19.15 -1.51
C GLU A 304 -18.85 18.40 -0.94
N ARG A 305 -19.43 17.53 -1.74
CA ARG A 305 -20.60 16.75 -1.35
C ARG A 305 -20.28 15.69 -0.30
N VAL A 306 -19.18 14.93 -0.47
CA VAL A 306 -18.89 13.77 0.41
C VAL A 306 -18.33 14.18 1.76
N LEU A 307 -17.72 15.36 1.88
CA LEU A 307 -17.19 15.89 3.13
C LEU A 307 -18.24 16.62 3.99
N ALA A 308 -19.41 16.93 3.43
CA ALA A 308 -20.45 17.64 4.16
C ALA A 308 -20.93 16.84 5.40
N GLY A 309 -20.95 17.49 6.57
CA GLY A 309 -21.37 16.89 7.83
C GLY A 309 -20.39 15.88 8.44
N LYS A 310 -19.11 15.92 8.02
CA LYS A 310 -18.07 15.02 8.53
C LYS A 310 -16.97 15.75 9.32
N GLU A 311 -17.27 16.92 9.80
CA GLU A 311 -16.37 17.75 10.62
C GLU A 311 -15.98 17.01 11.91
N GLY A 312 -14.70 16.99 12.24
CA GLY A 312 -14.19 16.40 13.48
C GLY A 312 -14.34 14.89 13.58
N LEU A 313 -14.53 14.18 12.47
CA LEU A 313 -14.60 12.73 12.43
C LEU A 313 -13.33 12.14 11.77
N LEU A 314 -12.75 11.16 12.42
CA LEU A 314 -11.66 10.34 11.91
C LEU A 314 -12.23 9.02 11.41
N TYR A 315 -11.88 8.65 10.19
CA TYR A 315 -12.22 7.36 9.59
C TYR A 315 -10.96 6.52 9.52
N THR A 316 -10.93 5.42 10.25
CA THR A 316 -9.70 4.65 10.44
C THR A 316 -9.69 3.35 9.67
N LEU A 317 -8.49 2.92 9.37
CA LEU A 317 -8.11 1.58 8.94
C LEU A 317 -7.06 1.05 9.90
N MET A 318 -7.34 -0.06 10.55
CA MET A 318 -6.41 -0.72 11.46
C MET A 318 -6.03 -2.09 10.93
N VAL A 319 -4.73 -2.37 10.90
CA VAL A 319 -4.20 -3.70 10.62
C VAL A 319 -3.97 -4.40 11.96
N LEU A 320 -4.68 -5.50 12.18
CA LEU A 320 -4.67 -6.26 13.42
C LEU A 320 -3.60 -7.35 13.35
N ASN A 321 -2.34 -6.96 13.58
CA ASN A 321 -1.21 -7.88 13.54
C ASN A 321 -1.30 -8.89 14.69
N LYS A 322 -1.02 -10.14 14.37
CA LYS A 322 -0.91 -11.19 15.38
C LYS A 322 0.27 -10.87 16.30
N PRO A 323 0.10 -10.95 17.64
CA PRO A 323 1.18 -10.69 18.58
C PRO A 323 2.37 -11.62 18.32
N GLU A 324 3.59 -11.06 18.41
CA GLU A 324 4.81 -11.87 18.43
C GLU A 324 4.90 -12.68 19.73
N ASN A 325 5.41 -13.90 19.64
CA ASN A 325 5.61 -14.78 20.78
C ASN A 325 4.35 -15.04 21.64
N CYS A 326 3.15 -14.98 21.04
CA CYS A 326 1.92 -15.31 21.73
C CYS A 326 1.82 -16.84 21.97
N PRO A 327 1.08 -17.26 23.05
CA PRO A 327 0.74 -18.67 23.23
C PRO A 327 -0.06 -19.20 22.04
N PRO A 328 -0.25 -20.54 21.93
CA PRO A 328 -1.10 -21.10 20.90
C PRO A 328 -2.47 -20.42 20.89
N VAL A 329 -2.87 -19.86 19.74
CA VAL A 329 -4.11 -19.12 19.57
C VAL A 329 -5.17 -20.04 19.03
N ARG A 330 -6.24 -20.24 19.80
CA ARG A 330 -7.44 -20.93 19.32
C ARG A 330 -8.23 -20.03 18.39
N ASP A 331 -8.47 -18.77 18.82
CA ASP A 331 -9.21 -17.75 18.07
C ASP A 331 -8.93 -16.34 18.65
N PHE A 332 -9.47 -15.32 18.01
CA PHE A 332 -9.46 -13.94 18.50
C PHE A 332 -10.87 -13.51 18.93
N ASP A 333 -10.98 -12.77 20.03
CA ASP A 333 -12.27 -12.22 20.52
C ASP A 333 -12.59 -10.92 19.77
N TYR A 334 -13.14 -11.07 18.57
CA TYR A 334 -13.57 -9.93 17.75
C TYR A 334 -14.69 -9.11 18.38
N ASP A 335 -15.52 -9.75 19.23
CA ASP A 335 -16.58 -9.03 19.95
C ASP A 335 -16.00 -8.14 21.05
N ALA A 336 -14.97 -8.60 21.77
CA ALA A 336 -14.24 -7.78 22.72
C ALA A 336 -13.56 -6.61 22.02
N LEU A 337 -12.86 -6.89 20.93
CA LEU A 337 -12.22 -5.86 20.09
C LEU A 337 -13.22 -4.80 19.66
N CYS A 338 -14.37 -5.18 19.10
CA CYS A 338 -15.37 -4.22 18.62
C CYS A 338 -15.99 -3.39 19.76
N ARG A 339 -16.14 -3.94 20.97
CA ARG A 339 -16.64 -3.20 22.15
C ARG A 339 -15.70 -2.08 22.60
N ASP A 340 -14.45 -2.13 22.23
CA ASP A 340 -13.46 -1.13 22.60
C ASP A 340 -13.52 0.15 21.74
N PHE A 341 -14.37 0.17 20.71
CA PHE A 341 -14.57 1.30 19.82
C PHE A 341 -15.99 1.82 19.89
N GLY A 342 -16.12 3.15 19.85
CA GLY A 342 -17.42 3.82 19.90
C GLY A 342 -18.30 3.55 18.66
N LYS A 343 -17.69 3.44 17.48
CA LYS A 343 -18.39 3.12 16.22
C LYS A 343 -17.54 2.31 15.26
N VAL A 344 -17.81 1.04 15.18
CA VAL A 344 -17.25 0.15 14.17
C VAL A 344 -18.04 0.30 12.87
N LEU A 345 -17.36 0.58 11.77
CA LEU A 345 -17.95 0.65 10.43
C LEU A 345 -17.92 -0.71 9.75
N HIS A 346 -16.80 -1.41 9.88
CA HIS A 346 -16.62 -2.74 9.31
C HIS A 346 -15.51 -3.50 10.04
N LEU A 347 -15.70 -4.79 10.25
CA LEU A 347 -14.66 -5.71 10.71
C LEU A 347 -14.46 -6.78 9.62
N ARG A 348 -13.21 -7.02 9.30
CA ARG A 348 -12.79 -8.00 8.29
C ARG A 348 -11.83 -9.00 8.94
N PRO A 349 -12.32 -10.12 9.48
CA PRO A 349 -11.46 -11.19 10.00
C PRO A 349 -10.61 -11.81 8.88
N CYS A 350 -9.37 -12.19 9.23
CA CYS A 350 -8.46 -12.89 8.35
C CYS A 350 -8.06 -14.24 8.96
N ASP A 351 -7.67 -15.18 8.11
CA ASP A 351 -7.13 -16.46 8.58
C ASP A 351 -5.75 -16.27 9.22
N PHE A 352 -5.75 -16.03 10.52
CA PHE A 352 -4.53 -15.82 11.30
C PHE A 352 -3.59 -17.03 11.37
N ARG A 353 -4.06 -18.21 10.95
CA ARG A 353 -3.22 -19.40 10.84
C ARG A 353 -2.35 -19.34 9.58
N ARG A 354 -2.84 -18.65 8.56
CA ARG A 354 -2.18 -18.45 7.27
C ARG A 354 -1.38 -17.15 7.22
N PHE A 355 -1.87 -16.08 7.87
CA PHE A 355 -1.33 -14.73 7.77
C PHE A 355 -0.77 -14.21 9.10
N SER A 356 0.09 -13.20 9.03
CA SER A 356 0.69 -12.53 10.18
C SER A 356 -0.27 -11.56 10.88
N HIS A 357 -1.47 -11.34 10.33
CA HIS A 357 -2.52 -10.53 10.92
C HIS A 357 -3.82 -11.34 11.01
N PHE A 358 -4.66 -10.97 11.97
CA PHE A 358 -5.94 -11.66 12.20
C PHE A 358 -7.15 -10.88 11.69
N GLY A 359 -6.94 -9.65 11.18
CA GLY A 359 -8.03 -8.89 10.59
C GLY A 359 -7.69 -7.45 10.24
N PHE A 360 -8.70 -6.77 9.70
CA PHE A 360 -8.73 -5.33 9.49
C PHE A 360 -9.98 -4.77 10.17
N LEU A 361 -9.81 -3.65 10.88
CA LEU A 361 -10.91 -2.97 11.54
C LEU A 361 -11.04 -1.54 10.98
N PHE A 362 -12.27 -1.16 10.64
CA PHE A 362 -12.60 0.17 10.17
C PHE A 362 -13.55 0.83 11.17
N THR A 363 -13.20 2.04 11.63
CA THR A 363 -14.00 2.76 12.62
C THR A 363 -14.24 4.20 12.22
N GLU A 364 -15.26 4.81 12.82
CA GLU A 364 -15.47 6.25 12.84
C GLU A 364 -15.29 6.72 14.28
N THR A 365 -14.33 7.61 14.53
CA THR A 365 -13.96 8.10 15.85
C THR A 365 -14.01 9.63 15.85
N PRO A 366 -14.75 10.27 16.79
CA PRO A 366 -14.67 11.72 16.97
C PRO A 366 -13.23 12.14 17.33
N ALA A 367 -12.72 13.20 16.69
CA ALA A 367 -11.33 13.65 16.87
C ALA A 367 -11.02 14.11 18.32
N ASP A 368 -12.04 14.50 19.07
CA ASP A 368 -11.96 14.85 20.49
C ASP A 368 -12.07 13.63 21.44
N ARG A 369 -12.23 12.41 20.91
CA ARG A 369 -12.36 11.15 21.66
C ARG A 369 -11.45 10.07 21.08
N ARG A 370 -10.22 10.43 20.79
CA ARG A 370 -9.29 9.50 20.14
C ARG A 370 -8.57 8.53 21.10
N GLU A 371 -8.97 8.45 22.36
CA GLU A 371 -8.35 7.54 23.36
C GLU A 371 -8.40 6.07 22.92
N GLU A 372 -9.45 5.67 22.17
CA GLU A 372 -9.54 4.33 21.60
C GLU A 372 -8.45 4.08 20.56
N LEU A 373 -8.08 5.08 19.76
CA LEU A 373 -6.99 5.00 18.78
C LEU A 373 -5.62 5.00 19.47
N ASP A 374 -5.43 5.84 20.50
CA ASP A 374 -4.20 5.91 21.28
C ASP A 374 -3.95 4.61 22.07
N ARG A 375 -5.02 3.90 22.47
CA ARG A 375 -4.94 2.59 23.10
C ARG A 375 -4.52 1.53 22.12
N ILE A 376 -5.22 1.39 20.99
CA ILE A 376 -4.99 0.31 20.03
C ILE A 376 -3.62 0.39 19.38
N ILE A 377 -3.11 1.60 19.14
CA ILE A 377 -1.79 1.77 18.53
C ILE A 377 -0.66 1.31 19.45
N ARG A 378 -0.87 1.36 20.78
CA ARG A 378 0.11 0.93 21.81
C ARG A 378 -0.10 -0.49 22.28
N SER A 379 -1.25 -1.09 21.96
CA SER A 379 -1.55 -2.47 22.35
C SER A 379 -0.73 -3.45 21.52
N ASP A 380 -0.32 -4.54 22.14
CA ASP A 380 0.23 -5.72 21.44
C ASP A 380 -0.87 -6.70 21.01
N LEU A 381 -2.15 -6.38 21.27
CA LEU A 381 -3.36 -7.14 20.92
C LEU A 381 -3.47 -8.50 21.62
N THR A 382 -2.67 -8.78 22.64
CA THR A 382 -2.73 -10.05 23.38
C THR A 382 -4.02 -10.20 24.19
N GLU A 383 -4.64 -9.07 24.56
CA GLU A 383 -5.92 -9.02 25.29
C GLU A 383 -7.10 -9.62 24.51
N TYR A 384 -6.98 -9.75 23.19
CA TYR A 384 -8.02 -10.33 22.33
C TYR A 384 -7.78 -11.81 22.00
N ILE A 385 -6.71 -12.43 22.53
CA ILE A 385 -6.40 -13.83 22.26
C ILE A 385 -7.32 -14.74 23.10
N GLN A 386 -7.99 -15.65 22.42
CA GLN A 386 -8.63 -16.81 23.05
C GLN A 386 -7.64 -17.99 23.03
N GLN A 387 -7.17 -18.38 24.21
CA GLN A 387 -6.24 -19.51 24.36
C GLN A 387 -6.93 -20.86 24.11
N GLU A 388 -6.14 -21.87 23.75
CA GLU A 388 -6.61 -23.25 23.67
C GLU A 388 -7.03 -23.84 25.02
#